data_21a5ea1e51f7cd6f447b406f55e8d5cf
#
_entry.id   21a5ea1e51f7cd6f447b406f55e8d5cf
#
_cell.length_a   1.000
_cell.length_b   1.000
_cell.length_c   1.000
_cell.angle_alpha   90.00
_cell.angle_beta   90.00
_cell.angle_gamma   90.00
#
_symmetry.space_group_name_H-M   'P 1'
#
loop_
_entity.id
_entity.type
_entity.pdbx_description
1 polymer ?
#
loop_
_entity_poly.entity_id
_entity_poly.type
_entity_poly.pdbx_seq_one_letter_code
_entity_poly.pdbx_strand_id
1 'polypeptide(L)'
;MLREALLTVSRNEKIRDLSVSLPVTRDVVHRFVAGEGIPDAVAASADLAATGRLATIDRLGEDVLELADAQQTRDDYLTLLDALNANGLCADTEVSIKLSAVGQALPGDGEKIALDFAREIAERATQYGTTATLDMEDHTTTDSTLSILRELRADFPGTGAVIQAYLYRSEADCRDLAYEGSRVRLCKGAYKEPESVAYQSKHEVDLAYVRCLKILMAGDGYPMIASHDPRLVDIEQSLAIHNDRPKGSY
;
A
#
# COMPACT_ATOMS: atom_id res chain seq x y z
N MET A 1 0.54 25.75 4.38
CA MET A 1 -0.56 26.50 3.74
C MET A 1 -1.20 25.75 2.56
N LEU A 2 -0.53 25.47 1.44
CA LEU A 2 -1.14 24.75 0.30
C LEU A 2 -1.59 23.33 0.65
N ARG A 3 -0.79 22.56 1.40
CA ARG A 3 -1.12 21.21 1.87
C ARG A 3 -2.32 21.20 2.82
N GLU A 4 -2.41 22.13 3.74
CA GLU A 4 -3.53 22.24 4.70
C GLU A 4 -4.83 22.63 3.99
N ALA A 5 -4.75 23.53 3.00
CA ALA A 5 -5.90 23.88 2.16
C ALA A 5 -6.38 22.68 1.35
N LEU A 6 -5.48 21.91 0.74
CA LEU A 6 -5.81 20.69 0.00
C LEU A 6 -6.44 19.60 0.88
N LEU A 7 -5.95 19.39 2.10
CA LEU A 7 -6.51 18.44 3.07
C LEU A 7 -7.89 18.87 3.58
N THR A 8 -8.13 20.17 3.74
CA THR A 8 -9.45 20.70 4.12
C THR A 8 -10.45 20.57 2.97
N VAL A 9 -9.99 20.75 1.74
CA VAL A 9 -10.79 20.59 0.52
C VAL A 9 -11.18 19.12 0.29
N SER A 10 -10.29 18.17 0.53
CA SER A 10 -10.55 16.74 0.33
C SER A 10 -11.59 16.16 1.30
N ARG A 11 -11.81 16.81 2.45
CA ARG A 11 -12.82 16.40 3.47
C ARG A 11 -14.23 16.88 3.16
N ASN A 12 -14.42 17.75 2.17
CA ASN A 12 -15.73 18.32 1.85
C ASN A 12 -16.24 17.74 0.53
N GLU A 13 -17.23 16.84 0.60
CA GLU A 13 -17.78 16.14 -0.57
C GLU A 13 -18.16 17.07 -1.73
N LYS A 14 -18.79 18.23 -1.44
CA LYS A 14 -19.18 19.20 -2.47
C LYS A 14 -17.98 19.85 -3.17
N ILE A 15 -16.87 20.03 -2.44
CA ILE A 15 -15.65 20.61 -3.00
C ILE A 15 -14.86 19.53 -3.75
N ARG A 16 -14.92 18.29 -3.29
CA ARG A 16 -14.36 17.11 -3.99
C ARG A 16 -15.00 16.97 -5.38
N ASP A 17 -16.35 16.96 -5.44
CA ASP A 17 -17.09 16.80 -6.69
C ASP A 17 -16.86 17.98 -7.65
N LEU A 18 -16.73 19.19 -7.12
CA LEU A 18 -16.36 20.37 -7.91
C LEU A 18 -14.90 20.30 -8.41
N SER A 19 -13.99 19.77 -7.60
CA SER A 19 -12.56 19.62 -7.97
C SER A 19 -12.36 18.58 -9.06
N VAL A 20 -13.12 17.49 -9.04
CA VAL A 20 -13.09 16.43 -10.07
C VAL A 20 -13.67 16.93 -11.40
N SER A 21 -14.57 17.92 -11.37
CA SER A 21 -15.21 18.48 -12.57
C SER A 21 -14.37 19.50 -13.34
N LEU A 22 -13.28 20.02 -12.78
CA LEU A 22 -12.41 21.01 -13.45
C LEU A 22 -11.44 20.32 -14.40
N PRO A 23 -11.27 20.78 -15.65
CA PRO A 23 -10.40 20.13 -16.66
C PRO A 23 -8.96 19.94 -16.21
N VAL A 24 -8.39 20.90 -15.49
CA VAL A 24 -6.99 20.86 -15.02
C VAL A 24 -6.76 19.81 -13.93
N THR A 25 -7.75 19.59 -13.06
CA THR A 25 -7.68 18.56 -12.02
C THR A 25 -7.96 17.18 -12.58
N ARG A 26 -8.79 17.08 -13.62
CA ARG A 26 -9.11 15.83 -14.29
C ARG A 26 -7.85 15.16 -14.89
N ASP A 27 -6.99 15.92 -15.57
CA ASP A 27 -5.74 15.39 -16.13
C ASP A 27 -4.76 14.91 -15.04
N VAL A 28 -4.73 15.59 -13.88
CA VAL A 28 -3.92 15.17 -12.74
C VAL A 28 -4.50 13.90 -12.11
N VAL A 29 -5.82 13.82 -11.92
CA VAL A 29 -6.49 12.63 -11.37
C VAL A 29 -6.26 11.43 -12.29
N HIS A 30 -6.49 11.57 -13.60
CA HIS A 30 -6.27 10.48 -14.58
C HIS A 30 -4.84 9.97 -14.65
N ARG A 31 -3.86 10.75 -14.19
CA ARG A 31 -2.48 10.30 -14.10
C ARG A 31 -2.23 9.32 -12.95
N PHE A 32 -3.04 9.37 -11.89
CA PHE A 32 -2.84 8.59 -10.66
C PHE A 32 -4.00 7.63 -10.36
N VAL A 33 -5.17 7.84 -10.97
CA VAL A 33 -6.36 7.01 -10.81
C VAL A 33 -6.67 6.40 -12.15
N ALA A 34 -6.61 5.07 -12.22
CA ALA A 34 -6.84 4.32 -13.45
C ALA A 34 -8.26 4.53 -14.02
N GLY A 35 -9.25 4.72 -13.15
CA GLY A 35 -10.63 4.92 -13.48
C GLY A 35 -11.54 4.62 -12.29
N GLU A 36 -12.83 4.55 -12.53
CA GLU A 36 -13.85 4.33 -11.48
C GLU A 36 -14.26 2.85 -11.37
N GLY A 37 -13.91 2.02 -12.35
CA GLY A 37 -14.37 0.64 -12.40
C GLY A 37 -13.28 -0.39 -12.69
N ILE A 38 -13.62 -1.65 -12.45
CA ILE A 38 -12.74 -2.79 -12.70
C ILE A 38 -12.23 -2.85 -14.15
N PRO A 39 -13.03 -2.56 -15.19
CA PRO A 39 -12.53 -2.52 -16.57
C PRO A 39 -11.39 -1.52 -16.78
N ASP A 40 -11.45 -0.35 -16.11
CA ASP A 40 -10.41 0.68 -16.20
C ASP A 40 -9.11 0.21 -15.52
N ALA A 41 -9.24 -0.44 -14.35
CA ALA A 41 -8.10 -1.00 -13.62
C ALA A 41 -7.42 -2.12 -14.44
N VAL A 42 -8.20 -2.99 -15.09
CA VAL A 42 -7.69 -4.05 -15.98
C VAL A 42 -6.97 -3.45 -17.19
N ALA A 43 -7.55 -2.43 -17.83
CA ALA A 43 -6.92 -1.76 -18.97
C ALA A 43 -5.59 -1.09 -18.58
N ALA A 44 -5.56 -0.36 -17.46
CA ALA A 44 -4.34 0.27 -16.96
C ALA A 44 -3.25 -0.77 -16.61
N SER A 45 -3.63 -1.89 -15.99
CA SER A 45 -2.71 -3.00 -15.70
C SER A 45 -2.12 -3.59 -16.97
N ALA A 46 -2.95 -3.82 -18.00
CA ALA A 46 -2.51 -4.34 -19.29
C ALA A 46 -1.50 -3.38 -19.98
N ASP A 47 -1.77 -2.06 -19.95
CA ASP A 47 -0.88 -1.05 -20.51
C ASP A 47 0.48 -1.01 -19.77
N LEU A 48 0.49 -1.18 -18.45
CA LEU A 48 1.71 -1.25 -17.66
C LEU A 48 2.49 -2.54 -17.96
N ALA A 49 1.82 -3.68 -17.95
CA ALA A 49 2.41 -4.99 -18.26
C ALA A 49 3.02 -5.03 -19.66
N ALA A 50 2.36 -4.44 -20.67
CA ALA A 50 2.88 -4.33 -22.04
C ALA A 50 4.22 -3.58 -22.13
N THR A 51 4.55 -2.78 -21.13
CA THR A 51 5.85 -2.06 -21.02
C THR A 51 6.83 -2.71 -20.03
N GLY A 52 6.51 -3.90 -19.52
CA GLY A 52 7.33 -4.64 -18.56
C GLY A 52 7.32 -4.04 -17.14
N ARG A 53 6.27 -3.29 -16.79
CA ARG A 53 6.08 -2.72 -15.45
C ARG A 53 5.12 -3.56 -14.65
N LEU A 54 5.42 -3.72 -13.36
CA LEU A 54 4.51 -4.31 -12.38
C LEU A 54 3.56 -3.24 -11.85
N ALA A 55 2.38 -3.66 -11.42
CA ALA A 55 1.38 -2.77 -10.85
C ALA A 55 0.88 -3.28 -9.49
N THR A 56 0.52 -2.34 -8.63
CA THR A 56 -0.27 -2.61 -7.41
C THR A 56 -1.55 -1.80 -7.51
N ILE A 57 -2.70 -2.44 -7.36
CA ILE A 57 -4.01 -1.79 -7.42
C ILE A 57 -4.56 -1.63 -6.01
N ASP A 58 -4.92 -0.40 -5.65
CA ASP A 58 -5.65 -0.06 -4.43
C ASP A 58 -7.07 0.38 -4.80
N ARG A 59 -8.07 -0.18 -4.10
CA ARG A 59 -9.44 0.31 -4.16
C ARG A 59 -9.58 1.51 -3.21
N LEU A 60 -9.91 2.65 -3.77
CA LEU A 60 -10.06 3.88 -2.97
C LEU A 60 -11.19 3.73 -1.94
N GLY A 61 -10.89 4.09 -0.71
CA GLY A 61 -11.77 4.04 0.45
C GLY A 61 -11.00 3.65 1.71
N GLU A 62 -11.45 4.16 2.85
CA GLU A 62 -10.90 3.89 4.18
C GLU A 62 -11.97 4.17 5.23
N ASP A 63 -11.77 3.73 6.49
CA ASP A 63 -12.62 4.02 7.65
C ASP A 63 -14.10 3.61 7.47
N VAL A 64 -14.34 2.43 6.91
CA VAL A 64 -15.68 1.89 6.73
C VAL A 64 -16.31 1.57 8.09
N LEU A 65 -17.51 2.12 8.35
CA LEU A 65 -18.20 1.99 9.63
C LEU A 65 -19.40 1.03 9.60
N GLU A 66 -19.77 0.50 8.45
CA GLU A 66 -20.85 -0.44 8.27
C GLU A 66 -20.34 -1.78 7.70
N LEU A 67 -20.81 -2.88 8.28
CA LEU A 67 -20.38 -4.22 7.84
C LEU A 67 -20.68 -4.48 6.35
N ALA A 68 -21.82 -3.99 5.87
CA ALA A 68 -22.20 -4.16 4.47
C ALA A 68 -21.20 -3.51 3.50
N ASP A 69 -20.66 -2.35 3.87
CA ASP A 69 -19.67 -1.64 3.04
C ASP A 69 -18.31 -2.36 3.06
N ALA A 70 -17.92 -2.93 4.22
CA ALA A 70 -16.73 -3.77 4.33
C ALA A 70 -16.85 -5.04 3.49
N GLN A 71 -18.02 -5.69 3.49
CA GLN A 71 -18.33 -6.83 2.64
C GLN A 71 -18.26 -6.47 1.14
N GLN A 72 -18.84 -5.34 0.76
CA GLN A 72 -18.77 -4.85 -0.62
C GLN A 72 -17.33 -4.59 -1.06
N THR A 73 -16.51 -3.99 -0.18
CA THR A 73 -15.09 -3.76 -0.46
C THR A 73 -14.35 -5.09 -0.69
N ARG A 74 -14.56 -6.09 0.15
CA ARG A 74 -14.01 -7.43 -0.05
C ARG A 74 -14.47 -8.03 -1.39
N ASP A 75 -15.76 -7.97 -1.72
CA ASP A 75 -16.32 -8.52 -2.95
C ASP A 75 -15.76 -7.82 -4.20
N ASP A 76 -15.53 -6.51 -4.12
CA ASP A 76 -14.88 -5.74 -5.18
C ASP A 76 -13.44 -6.21 -5.43
N TYR A 77 -12.65 -6.49 -4.38
CA TYR A 77 -11.31 -7.08 -4.53
C TYR A 77 -11.34 -8.48 -5.14
N LEU A 78 -12.28 -9.34 -4.72
CA LEU A 78 -12.42 -10.67 -5.29
C LEU A 78 -12.79 -10.60 -6.79
N THR A 79 -13.71 -9.70 -7.14
CA THR A 79 -14.11 -9.46 -8.54
C THR A 79 -12.96 -8.90 -9.38
N LEU A 80 -12.16 -7.99 -8.80
CA LEU A 80 -10.96 -7.44 -9.46
C LEU A 80 -9.94 -8.56 -9.73
N LEU A 81 -9.66 -9.41 -8.74
CA LEU A 81 -8.72 -10.54 -8.90
C LEU A 81 -9.21 -11.53 -9.96
N ASP A 82 -10.51 -11.83 -10.00
CA ASP A 82 -11.11 -12.67 -11.03
C ASP A 82 -10.93 -12.05 -12.43
N ALA A 83 -11.12 -10.74 -12.56
CA ALA A 83 -10.93 -10.02 -13.81
C ALA A 83 -9.45 -9.98 -14.25
N LEU A 84 -8.52 -9.76 -13.33
CA LEU A 84 -7.07 -9.79 -13.61
C LEU A 84 -6.64 -11.18 -14.09
N ASN A 85 -7.12 -12.24 -13.42
CA ASN A 85 -6.84 -13.63 -13.81
C ASN A 85 -7.41 -13.97 -15.20
N ALA A 86 -8.65 -13.57 -15.48
CA ALA A 86 -9.29 -13.80 -16.78
C ALA A 86 -8.55 -13.10 -17.94
N ASN A 87 -7.80 -12.03 -17.65
CA ASN A 87 -6.99 -11.29 -18.63
C ASN A 87 -5.49 -11.67 -18.59
N GLY A 88 -5.08 -12.64 -17.77
CA GLY A 88 -3.69 -13.10 -17.69
C GLY A 88 -2.73 -12.09 -17.05
N LEU A 89 -3.22 -11.19 -16.19
CA LEU A 89 -2.48 -10.07 -15.61
C LEU A 89 -1.94 -10.32 -14.18
N CYS A 90 -2.29 -11.46 -13.57
CA CYS A 90 -1.92 -11.76 -12.18
C CYS A 90 -0.41 -11.88 -11.94
N ALA A 91 0.39 -12.22 -12.97
CA ALA A 91 1.85 -12.27 -12.84
C ALA A 91 2.48 -10.88 -12.68
N ASP A 92 1.82 -9.85 -13.20
CA ASP A 92 2.35 -8.47 -13.27
C ASP A 92 1.60 -7.50 -12.36
N THR A 93 0.51 -7.95 -11.72
CA THR A 93 -0.37 -7.07 -10.93
C THR A 93 -0.76 -7.71 -9.61
N GLU A 94 -0.50 -7.01 -8.51
CA GLU A 94 -0.98 -7.34 -7.17
C GLU A 94 -2.07 -6.36 -6.69
N VAL A 95 -2.73 -6.67 -5.58
CA VAL A 95 -3.67 -5.76 -4.91
C VAL A 95 -3.09 -5.25 -3.60
N SER A 96 -3.46 -4.03 -3.22
CA SER A 96 -3.16 -3.43 -1.92
C SER A 96 -4.44 -3.23 -1.13
N ILE A 97 -4.44 -3.58 0.15
CA ILE A 97 -5.63 -3.61 1.01
C ILE A 97 -5.43 -2.65 2.18
N LYS A 98 -6.35 -1.69 2.34
CA LYS A 98 -6.52 -0.95 3.59
C LYS A 98 -7.43 -1.74 4.52
N LEU A 99 -6.92 -2.09 5.70
CA LEU A 99 -7.71 -2.91 6.64
C LEU A 99 -8.93 -2.16 7.18
N SER A 100 -8.87 -0.83 7.30
CA SER A 100 -10.02 -0.02 7.69
C SER A 100 -11.16 -0.08 6.65
N ALA A 101 -10.83 -0.28 5.38
CA ALA A 101 -11.82 -0.43 4.30
C ALA A 101 -12.48 -1.81 4.27
N VAL A 102 -11.85 -2.82 4.87
CA VAL A 102 -12.38 -4.20 4.95
C VAL A 102 -12.80 -4.58 6.36
N GLY A 103 -13.03 -3.59 7.23
CA GLY A 103 -13.72 -3.79 8.51
C GLY A 103 -12.93 -3.48 9.77
N GLN A 104 -11.63 -3.17 9.75
CA GLN A 104 -10.84 -2.88 10.94
C GLN A 104 -11.40 -1.70 11.76
N ALA A 105 -12.03 -0.73 11.10
CA ALA A 105 -12.65 0.43 11.74
C ALA A 105 -14.03 0.13 12.37
N LEU A 106 -14.58 -1.08 12.18
CA LEU A 106 -15.87 -1.46 12.75
C LEU A 106 -15.77 -1.61 14.27
N PRO A 107 -16.79 -1.20 15.02
CA PRO A 107 -16.81 -1.38 16.47
C PRO A 107 -16.88 -2.87 16.84
N GLY A 108 -16.28 -3.23 17.98
CA GLY A 108 -16.30 -4.59 18.53
C GLY A 108 -15.31 -5.52 17.82
N ASP A 109 -15.80 -6.36 16.90
CA ASP A 109 -14.99 -7.41 16.24
C ASP A 109 -14.27 -6.94 14.97
N GLY A 110 -14.08 -5.63 14.77
CA GLY A 110 -13.55 -5.06 13.53
C GLY A 110 -12.21 -5.65 13.08
N GLU A 111 -11.26 -5.85 14.01
CA GLU A 111 -9.96 -6.47 13.70
C GLU A 111 -10.13 -7.91 13.18
N LYS A 112 -11.02 -8.69 13.80
CA LYS A 112 -11.31 -10.05 13.35
C LYS A 112 -11.98 -10.09 11.99
N ILE A 113 -12.94 -9.19 11.74
CA ILE A 113 -13.62 -9.06 10.45
C ILE A 113 -12.62 -8.70 9.36
N ALA A 114 -11.73 -7.74 9.62
CA ALA A 114 -10.68 -7.34 8.69
C ALA A 114 -9.71 -8.48 8.37
N LEU A 115 -9.31 -9.28 9.37
CA LEU A 115 -8.50 -10.47 9.19
C LEU A 115 -9.21 -11.49 8.31
N ASP A 116 -10.49 -11.79 8.59
CA ASP A 116 -11.27 -12.77 7.83
C ASP A 116 -11.40 -12.34 6.35
N PHE A 117 -11.73 -11.06 6.09
CA PHE A 117 -11.87 -10.55 4.72
C PHE A 117 -10.53 -10.41 3.98
N ALA A 118 -9.47 -9.95 4.66
CA ALA A 118 -8.14 -9.92 4.07
C ALA A 118 -7.62 -11.33 3.75
N ARG A 119 -7.99 -12.34 4.55
CA ARG A 119 -7.69 -13.75 4.30
C ARG A 119 -8.34 -14.25 3.01
N GLU A 120 -9.63 -13.97 2.80
CA GLU A 120 -10.33 -14.34 1.55
C GLU A 120 -9.67 -13.71 0.32
N ILE A 121 -9.24 -12.43 0.42
CA ILE A 121 -8.56 -11.73 -0.67
C ILE A 121 -7.16 -12.33 -0.91
N ALA A 122 -6.37 -12.58 0.16
CA ALA A 122 -5.03 -13.17 0.04
C ALA A 122 -5.08 -14.60 -0.50
N GLU A 123 -6.07 -15.39 -0.12
CA GLU A 123 -6.31 -16.73 -0.66
C GLU A 123 -6.59 -16.66 -2.17
N ARG A 124 -7.49 -15.78 -2.62
CA ARG A 124 -7.82 -15.62 -4.03
C ARG A 124 -6.61 -15.13 -4.84
N ALA A 125 -5.86 -14.17 -4.32
CA ALA A 125 -4.63 -13.69 -4.94
C ALA A 125 -3.61 -14.84 -5.11
N THR A 126 -3.39 -15.63 -4.06
CA THR A 126 -2.47 -16.78 -4.09
C THR A 126 -2.93 -17.85 -5.08
N GLN A 127 -4.23 -18.17 -5.15
CA GLN A 127 -4.78 -19.10 -6.13
C GLN A 127 -4.48 -18.70 -7.58
N TYR A 128 -4.44 -17.40 -7.85
CA TYR A 128 -4.16 -16.85 -9.19
C TYR A 128 -2.69 -16.53 -9.44
N GLY A 129 -1.80 -16.85 -8.48
CA GLY A 129 -0.36 -16.66 -8.61
C GLY A 129 0.09 -15.20 -8.42
N THR A 130 -0.72 -14.38 -7.78
CA THR A 130 -0.36 -13.03 -7.36
C THR A 130 -0.36 -12.91 -5.83
N THR A 131 -0.21 -11.70 -5.30
CA THR A 131 -0.15 -11.42 -3.87
C THR A 131 -1.09 -10.27 -3.47
N ALA A 132 -1.31 -10.13 -2.17
CA ALA A 132 -1.93 -8.96 -1.57
C ALA A 132 -0.92 -8.28 -0.65
N THR A 133 -0.89 -6.95 -0.64
CA THR A 133 -0.08 -6.14 0.28
C THR A 133 -1.01 -5.40 1.23
N LEU A 134 -0.74 -5.43 2.54
CA LEU A 134 -1.48 -4.65 3.52
C LEU A 134 -0.90 -3.23 3.58
N ASP A 135 -1.74 -2.23 3.30
CA ASP A 135 -1.39 -0.83 3.47
C ASP A 135 -1.30 -0.47 4.95
N MET A 136 -0.36 0.43 5.27
CA MET A 136 -0.24 0.99 6.60
C MET A 136 -1.01 2.30 6.66
N GLU A 137 -1.91 2.40 7.61
CA GLU A 137 -2.74 3.56 7.82
C GLU A 137 -2.19 4.42 8.98
N ASP A 138 -3.02 5.04 9.80
CA ASP A 138 -2.51 5.88 10.88
C ASP A 138 -1.77 5.07 11.97
N HIS A 139 -1.06 5.78 12.85
CA HIS A 139 -0.22 5.15 13.88
C HIS A 139 -1.02 4.32 14.89
N THR A 140 -2.33 4.57 15.07
CA THR A 140 -3.16 3.87 16.06
C THR A 140 -3.48 2.45 15.62
N THR A 141 -3.45 2.17 14.32
CA THR A 141 -3.75 0.85 13.74
C THR A 141 -2.51 0.04 13.41
N THR A 142 -1.29 0.60 13.55
CA THR A 142 -0.04 -0.06 13.15
C THR A 142 0.13 -1.43 13.82
N ASP A 143 -0.10 -1.55 15.12
CA ASP A 143 0.08 -2.83 15.84
C ASP A 143 -0.93 -3.89 15.39
N SER A 144 -2.19 -3.49 15.20
CA SER A 144 -3.25 -4.36 14.69
C SER A 144 -2.95 -4.83 13.27
N THR A 145 -2.52 -3.92 12.38
CA THR A 145 -2.14 -4.25 10.99
C THR A 145 -0.97 -5.26 10.95
N LEU A 146 0.07 -5.05 11.77
CA LEU A 146 1.20 -5.99 11.86
C LEU A 146 0.82 -7.32 12.51
N SER A 147 -0.18 -7.34 13.40
CA SER A 147 -0.75 -8.56 13.96
C SER A 147 -1.47 -9.38 12.89
N ILE A 148 -2.38 -8.75 12.15
CA ILE A 148 -3.09 -9.35 11.02
C ILE A 148 -2.11 -9.87 9.96
N LEU A 149 -1.08 -9.08 9.62
CA LEU A 149 -0.02 -9.51 8.69
C LEU A 149 0.64 -10.82 9.12
N ARG A 150 0.99 -10.96 10.41
CA ARG A 150 1.63 -12.18 10.94
C ARG A 150 0.73 -13.39 10.80
N GLU A 151 -0.56 -13.22 11.08
CA GLU A 151 -1.55 -14.30 10.94
C GLU A 151 -1.75 -14.68 9.46
N LEU A 152 -1.86 -13.71 8.55
CA LEU A 152 -1.98 -13.98 7.12
C LEU A 152 -0.74 -14.68 6.55
N ARG A 153 0.47 -14.28 6.97
CA ARG A 153 1.73 -14.87 6.49
C ARG A 153 1.92 -16.32 6.94
N ALA A 154 1.22 -16.79 7.95
CA ALA A 154 1.26 -18.20 8.32
C ALA A 154 0.69 -19.10 7.21
N ASP A 155 -0.32 -18.63 6.47
CA ASP A 155 -0.97 -19.36 5.39
C ASP A 155 -0.55 -18.82 4.00
N PHE A 156 -0.29 -17.52 3.91
CA PHE A 156 0.05 -16.79 2.68
C PHE A 156 1.36 -16.00 2.86
N PRO A 157 2.53 -16.67 2.86
CA PRO A 157 3.82 -16.05 3.18
C PRO A 157 4.21 -14.89 2.26
N GLY A 158 3.67 -14.86 1.03
CA GLY A 158 3.87 -13.77 0.06
C GLY A 158 3.11 -12.48 0.38
N THR A 159 2.27 -12.43 1.41
CA THR A 159 1.55 -11.21 1.79
C THR A 159 2.52 -10.08 2.11
N GLY A 160 2.38 -8.95 1.38
CA GLY A 160 3.22 -7.77 1.54
C GLY A 160 2.83 -6.92 2.75
N ALA A 161 3.78 -6.15 3.24
CA ALA A 161 3.58 -5.12 4.27
C ALA A 161 3.95 -3.75 3.75
N VAL A 162 3.37 -2.70 4.30
CA VAL A 162 3.81 -1.31 4.09
C VAL A 162 4.36 -0.74 5.39
N ILE A 163 5.52 -0.08 5.32
CA ILE A 163 6.12 0.63 6.45
C ILE A 163 6.27 2.10 6.09
N GLN A 164 5.84 2.96 7.01
CA GLN A 164 5.89 4.42 6.87
C GLN A 164 7.10 4.97 7.64
N ALA A 165 8.13 5.41 6.91
CA ALA A 165 9.42 5.78 7.49
C ALA A 165 9.36 6.94 8.50
N TYR A 166 8.33 7.77 8.46
CA TYR A 166 8.22 8.93 9.38
C TYR A 166 7.89 8.55 10.83
N LEU A 167 7.38 7.32 11.09
CA LEU A 167 7.12 6.87 12.46
C LEU A 167 8.44 6.50 13.16
N TYR A 168 8.59 6.86 14.43
CA TYR A 168 9.81 6.54 15.21
C TYR A 168 10.06 5.04 15.34
N ARG A 169 9.02 4.22 15.30
CA ARG A 169 9.10 2.77 15.40
C ARG A 169 9.62 2.07 14.13
N SER A 170 9.56 2.73 12.97
CA SER A 170 9.70 2.09 11.66
C SER A 170 11.03 1.37 11.43
N GLU A 171 12.13 1.85 12.04
CA GLU A 171 13.41 1.13 11.96
C GLU A 171 13.36 -0.23 12.68
N ALA A 172 12.64 -0.34 13.80
CA ALA A 172 12.45 -1.61 14.50
C ALA A 172 11.55 -2.53 13.68
N ASP A 173 10.42 -2.03 13.19
CA ASP A 173 9.49 -2.79 12.34
C ASP A 173 10.20 -3.29 11.06
N CYS A 174 11.08 -2.49 10.44
CA CYS A 174 11.90 -2.93 9.30
C CYS A 174 12.86 -4.07 9.67
N ARG A 175 13.49 -4.05 10.85
CA ARG A 175 14.36 -5.16 11.30
C ARG A 175 13.57 -6.45 11.46
N ASP A 176 12.38 -6.36 12.07
CA ASP A 176 11.51 -7.50 12.31
C ASP A 176 10.96 -8.11 10.99
N LEU A 177 10.89 -7.30 9.92
CA LEU A 177 10.34 -7.69 8.63
C LEU A 177 11.41 -7.98 7.56
N ALA A 178 12.71 -7.84 7.84
CA ALA A 178 13.79 -7.99 6.85
C ALA A 178 14.25 -9.45 6.63
N TYR A 179 13.39 -10.44 6.85
CA TYR A 179 13.68 -11.86 6.71
C TYR A 179 13.36 -12.39 5.29
N GLU A 180 13.88 -13.56 4.96
CA GLU A 180 13.71 -14.22 3.66
C GLU A 180 12.22 -14.44 3.31
N GLY A 181 11.84 -14.08 2.09
CA GLY A 181 10.46 -14.17 1.60
C GLY A 181 9.54 -13.02 2.05
N SER A 182 9.96 -12.20 3.01
CA SER A 182 9.18 -11.04 3.44
C SER A 182 9.18 -9.95 2.37
N ARG A 183 8.00 -9.46 2.00
CA ARG A 183 7.80 -8.37 1.06
C ARG A 183 7.44 -7.11 1.84
N VAL A 184 8.21 -6.02 1.67
CA VAL A 184 8.01 -4.77 2.42
C VAL A 184 8.07 -3.57 1.49
N ARG A 185 6.96 -2.85 1.37
CA ARG A 185 6.89 -1.55 0.67
C ARG A 185 7.22 -0.43 1.66
N LEU A 186 8.33 0.27 1.40
CA LEU A 186 8.74 1.41 2.20
C LEU A 186 8.25 2.71 1.59
N CYS A 187 7.42 3.46 2.31
CA CYS A 187 6.97 4.81 1.96
C CYS A 187 7.39 5.84 3.02
N LYS A 188 7.25 7.13 2.72
CA LYS A 188 7.57 8.19 3.68
C LYS A 188 6.55 8.30 4.80
N GLY A 189 5.28 8.13 4.47
CA GLY A 189 4.11 8.32 5.31
C GLY A 189 3.22 9.45 4.79
N ALA A 190 1.91 9.27 4.89
CA ALA A 190 0.91 10.18 4.32
C ALA A 190 0.02 10.87 5.37
N TYR A 191 -0.19 10.24 6.51
CA TYR A 191 -1.08 10.74 7.55
C TYR A 191 -0.48 11.91 8.35
N LYS A 192 -1.35 12.70 9.00
CA LYS A 192 -0.93 13.79 9.88
C LYS A 192 -0.73 13.25 11.29
N GLU A 193 0.40 12.63 11.51
CA GLU A 193 0.75 12.06 12.80
C GLU A 193 1.23 13.11 13.82
N PRO A 194 0.98 12.90 15.13
CA PRO A 194 1.49 13.79 16.16
C PRO A 194 3.00 13.66 16.33
N GLU A 195 3.63 14.75 16.81
CA GLU A 195 5.07 14.81 17.07
C GLU A 195 5.55 13.73 18.07
N SER A 196 4.66 13.25 18.93
CA SER A 196 4.98 12.20 19.90
C SER A 196 5.31 10.84 19.28
N VAL A 197 4.93 10.59 18.01
CA VAL A 197 5.12 9.30 17.32
C VAL A 197 5.82 9.40 15.97
N ALA A 198 5.95 10.61 15.39
CA ALA A 198 6.47 10.77 14.04
C ALA A 198 7.35 12.01 13.86
N TYR A 199 8.33 11.90 12.99
CA TYR A 199 9.14 13.03 12.52
C TYR A 199 8.27 14.04 11.76
N GLN A 200 8.45 15.33 12.04
CA GLN A 200 7.62 16.39 11.47
C GLN A 200 8.28 17.09 10.28
N SER A 201 9.60 17.19 10.27
CA SER A 201 10.32 17.87 9.19
C SER A 201 10.60 16.92 8.03
N LYS A 202 10.48 17.44 6.79
CA LYS A 202 10.82 16.67 5.59
C LYS A 202 12.23 16.08 5.64
N HIS A 203 13.18 16.83 6.18
CA HIS A 203 14.56 16.40 6.30
C HIS A 203 14.72 15.17 7.21
N GLU A 204 14.08 15.19 8.38
CA GLU A 204 14.12 14.05 9.32
C GLU A 204 13.43 12.81 8.72
N VAL A 205 12.29 13.02 8.02
CA VAL A 205 11.61 11.93 7.31
C VAL A 205 12.48 11.34 6.20
N ASP A 206 13.18 12.17 5.42
CA ASP A 206 14.11 11.69 4.39
C ASP A 206 15.27 10.89 5.02
N LEU A 207 15.83 11.34 6.16
CA LEU A 207 16.86 10.58 6.89
C LEU A 207 16.34 9.27 7.47
N ALA A 208 15.12 9.27 8.05
CA ALA A 208 14.48 8.06 8.57
C ALA A 208 14.22 7.05 7.45
N TYR A 209 13.76 7.53 6.29
CA TYR A 209 13.57 6.70 5.10
C TYR A 209 14.87 5.99 4.69
N VAL A 210 15.99 6.70 4.65
CA VAL A 210 17.29 6.11 4.30
C VAL A 210 17.75 5.09 5.36
N ARG A 211 17.46 5.31 6.66
CA ARG A 211 17.79 4.34 7.71
C ARG A 211 16.97 3.06 7.56
N CYS A 212 15.65 3.18 7.34
CA CYS A 212 14.79 2.04 7.05
C CYS A 212 15.21 1.30 5.77
N LEU A 213 15.50 2.05 4.70
CA LEU A 213 15.97 1.50 3.44
C LEU A 213 17.25 0.68 3.60
N LYS A 214 18.24 1.16 4.37
CA LYS A 214 19.47 0.42 4.66
C LYS A 214 19.19 -0.92 5.33
N ILE A 215 18.26 -0.96 6.28
CA ILE A 215 17.88 -2.18 7.00
C ILE A 215 17.27 -3.18 6.02
N LEU A 216 16.29 -2.76 5.23
CA LEU A 216 15.60 -3.64 4.29
C LEU A 216 16.52 -4.13 3.17
N MET A 217 17.41 -3.27 2.66
CA MET A 217 18.37 -3.63 1.60
C MET A 217 19.47 -4.56 2.08
N ALA A 218 19.83 -4.54 3.36
CA ALA A 218 20.80 -5.46 3.97
C ALA A 218 20.16 -6.78 4.43
N GLY A 219 18.85 -6.87 4.52
CA GLY A 219 18.12 -8.08 4.92
C GLY A 219 17.90 -9.05 3.77
N ASP A 220 17.22 -10.16 4.03
CA ASP A 220 16.99 -11.24 3.06
C ASP A 220 15.62 -11.14 2.35
N GLY A 221 14.78 -10.16 2.74
CA GLY A 221 13.45 -9.95 2.19
C GLY A 221 13.45 -9.27 0.81
N TYR A 222 12.26 -8.96 0.30
CA TYR A 222 12.01 -8.24 -0.94
C TYR A 222 11.54 -6.80 -0.61
N PRO A 223 12.44 -5.79 -0.59
CA PRO A 223 12.06 -4.40 -0.39
C PRO A 223 11.44 -3.80 -1.65
N MET A 224 10.33 -3.11 -1.51
CA MET A 224 9.67 -2.33 -2.55
C MET A 224 9.77 -0.84 -2.19
N ILE A 225 10.41 -0.05 -3.04
CA ILE A 225 10.78 1.34 -2.72
C ILE A 225 9.75 2.30 -3.30
N ALA A 226 8.87 2.82 -2.45
CA ALA A 226 7.81 3.74 -2.84
C ALA A 226 8.26 5.20 -2.69
N SER A 227 8.94 5.74 -3.70
CA SER A 227 9.38 7.14 -3.72
C SER A 227 9.50 7.68 -5.15
N HIS A 228 9.14 8.96 -5.33
CA HIS A 228 9.42 9.75 -6.53
C HIS A 228 10.61 10.71 -6.35
N ASP A 229 11.30 10.65 -5.20
CA ASP A 229 12.48 11.50 -4.93
C ASP A 229 13.71 10.89 -5.61
N PRO A 230 14.29 11.54 -6.66
CA PRO A 230 15.40 10.96 -7.40
C PRO A 230 16.62 10.67 -6.53
N ARG A 231 16.83 11.44 -5.45
CA ARG A 231 17.93 11.20 -4.51
C ARG A 231 17.75 9.88 -3.75
N LEU A 232 16.51 9.53 -3.40
CA LEU A 232 16.21 8.24 -2.74
C LEU A 232 16.38 7.07 -3.71
N VAL A 233 16.02 7.26 -4.98
CA VAL A 233 16.25 6.27 -6.05
C VAL A 233 17.75 6.06 -6.26
N ASP A 234 18.57 7.12 -6.30
CA ASP A 234 20.03 7.00 -6.42
C ASP A 234 20.65 6.26 -5.21
N ILE A 235 20.16 6.55 -3.99
CA ILE A 235 20.60 5.86 -2.76
C ILE A 235 20.19 4.38 -2.79
N GLU A 236 18.99 4.06 -3.23
CA GLU A 236 18.51 2.69 -3.41
C GLU A 236 19.43 1.89 -4.33
N GLN A 237 19.73 2.43 -5.53
CA GLN A 237 20.64 1.79 -6.48
C GLN A 237 22.03 1.57 -5.88
N SER A 238 22.56 2.55 -5.15
CA SER A 238 23.83 2.43 -4.46
C SER A 238 23.82 1.35 -3.38
N LEU A 239 22.72 1.24 -2.62
CA LEU A 239 22.54 0.20 -1.61
C LEU A 239 22.35 -1.18 -2.22
N ALA A 240 21.67 -1.30 -3.37
CA ALA A 240 21.55 -2.55 -4.10
C ALA A 240 22.92 -3.09 -4.51
N ILE A 241 23.78 -2.23 -5.06
CA ILE A 241 25.16 -2.59 -5.40
C ILE A 241 25.96 -2.97 -4.15
N HIS A 242 25.86 -2.17 -3.07
CA HIS A 242 26.60 -2.40 -1.82
C HIS A 242 26.26 -3.74 -1.15
N ASN A 243 25.01 -4.19 -1.28
CA ASN A 243 24.52 -5.44 -0.69
C ASN A 243 24.44 -6.60 -1.70
N ASP A 244 25.09 -6.48 -2.86
CA ASP A 244 25.12 -7.48 -3.93
C ASP A 244 23.73 -8.00 -4.34
N ARG A 245 22.71 -7.11 -4.30
CA ARG A 245 21.34 -7.49 -4.66
C ARG A 245 21.18 -7.66 -6.17
N PRO A 246 20.70 -8.84 -6.61
CA PRO A 246 20.45 -9.05 -8.03
C PRO A 246 19.26 -8.20 -8.50
N LYS A 247 19.27 -7.85 -9.79
CA LYS A 247 18.15 -7.15 -10.42
C LYS A 247 16.86 -7.97 -10.27
N GLY A 248 15.79 -7.33 -9.80
CA GLY A 248 14.50 -7.97 -9.55
C GLY A 248 14.33 -8.59 -8.16
N SER A 249 15.29 -8.39 -7.24
CA SER A 249 15.17 -8.75 -5.82
C SER A 249 14.73 -7.58 -4.92
N TYR A 250 14.38 -6.46 -5.53
CA TYR A 250 13.91 -5.23 -4.88
C TYR A 250 13.13 -4.40 -5.87
#